data_e2ed51b521d36595142b5128e1fc8080
#
_entry.id   e2ed51b521d36595142b5128e1fc8080
#
_cell.length_a   1.000
_cell.length_b   1.000
_cell.length_c   1.000
_cell.angle_alpha   90.00
_cell.angle_beta   90.00
_cell.angle_gamma   90.00
#
_symmetry.space_group_name_H-M   'P 1'
#
loop_
_entity.id
_entity.type
_entity.pdbx_description
1 polymer ?
#
loop_
_entity_poly.entity_id
_entity_poly.type
_entity_poly.pdbx_seq_one_letter_code
_entity_poly.pdbx_strand_id
1 'polypeptide(L)'
;MTLMNTTKGLGRIGDHAVNRRSFLWMVAGGAAVIGVPSLLTGCGTAAPAPVAAGGGDIASLLPSYIPLEYAKPDYPGVNGTTPGYVTLPEKLVRSVPKPPGSGAAFTVMTPLWGTIPAESGNQYYAAVNKILGSEIKFQITDGNTYGDKLATVLASFKDVQDWVCVPGWNLPPRFGAEIVDHVFEDLTPFLAGDKVKDYPNLANIPTGAWKASVFSGKLFGLPMPTDTAGGNPTFYRKNLLDKMGITPDVKSADDLLALVLELTDAKAGHWGCGDLWLTACQMFAVPGNWKLDDKGKLVSRTETDEYRAALDWTTKLFASGAVHPDEIAKTGDSKGRFQGGQLLVANQGWGAWGEALSDLLKSDPEYSQLPLPIFSAVKGEKPVLFKGAPASIFSFLKKNDDKAKIKEMLALANVIAAPFGTTEYDLIQNGVEGVHFTKGDKGVPIPTPLAAKELQPTYVFLVDGPTANAKVQFPGFVKAESDYLADAAKYLVEEVFYGMQISEPPRLASLKQPFTDLEGEIVRGRKSLKDLDAAVATWKTSGGEELRKFYQDILDKK
;
A
#
# COMPACT_ATOMS: atom_id res chain seq x y z
N MET A 1 -19.63 -6.36 63.83
CA MET A 1 -20.82 -5.55 64.21
C MET A 1 -21.34 -4.97 62.90
N THR A 2 -22.25 -5.70 62.33
CA THR A 2 -23.65 -5.40 61.98
C THR A 2 -23.74 -4.47 60.76
N LEU A 3 -23.92 -5.03 59.57
CA LEU A 3 -25.15 -5.15 58.75
C LEU A 3 -25.95 -3.84 58.53
N MET A 4 -26.12 -3.39 57.29
CA MET A 4 -27.44 -3.49 56.65
C MET A 4 -27.41 -3.14 55.15
N ASN A 5 -27.97 -4.06 54.41
CA ASN A 5 -28.50 -4.01 53.05
C ASN A 5 -29.40 -2.81 52.73
N THR A 6 -29.36 -2.33 51.48
CA THR A 6 -30.59 -2.02 50.73
C THR A 6 -30.39 -2.20 49.25
N THR A 7 -31.02 -3.20 48.70
CA THR A 7 -31.31 -3.45 47.27
C THR A 7 -32.48 -2.59 46.80
N LYS A 8 -32.34 -1.97 45.60
CA LYS A 8 -33.39 -1.64 44.60
C LYS A 8 -32.64 -1.49 43.28
N GLY A 9 -32.71 -2.32 42.26
CA GLY A 9 -33.90 -2.67 41.51
C GLY A 9 -34.00 -1.74 40.32
N LEU A 10 -33.27 -2.03 39.20
CA LEU A 10 -33.52 -1.35 37.91
C LEU A 10 -33.47 -2.36 36.78
N GLY A 11 -34.48 -2.24 35.97
CA GLY A 11 -34.99 -3.16 35.01
C GLY A 11 -34.10 -3.53 33.86
N ARG A 12 -34.32 -4.72 33.37
CA ARG A 12 -33.92 -5.28 32.09
C ARG A 12 -34.48 -4.41 30.96
N ILE A 13 -33.59 -3.89 30.07
CA ILE A 13 -33.97 -3.41 28.75
C ILE A 13 -33.59 -4.52 27.78
N GLY A 14 -34.60 -4.93 27.04
CA GLY A 14 -34.57 -6.13 26.21
C GLY A 14 -33.69 -6.03 24.99
N ASP A 15 -33.17 -7.19 24.63
CA ASP A 15 -32.57 -7.52 23.34
C ASP A 15 -33.57 -7.27 22.19
N HIS A 16 -33.26 -6.32 21.32
CA HIS A 16 -33.86 -6.27 20.00
C HIS A 16 -32.83 -6.73 18.97
N ALA A 17 -32.84 -8.02 18.70
CA ALA A 17 -32.24 -8.61 17.54
C ALA A 17 -32.94 -8.05 16.28
N VAL A 18 -32.25 -7.21 15.50
CA VAL A 18 -32.73 -6.76 14.19
C VAL A 18 -32.53 -7.88 13.19
N ASN A 19 -33.65 -8.47 12.80
CA ASN A 19 -33.72 -9.59 11.87
C ASN A 19 -33.53 -9.11 10.42
N ARG A 20 -32.54 -9.66 9.70
CA ARG A 20 -32.12 -9.35 8.31
C ARG A 20 -33.17 -9.65 7.24
N ARG A 21 -34.45 -9.85 7.57
CA ARG A 21 -35.51 -10.22 6.62
C ARG A 21 -36.51 -9.10 6.27
N SER A 22 -36.34 -7.87 6.74
CA SER A 22 -37.31 -6.78 6.55
C SER A 22 -36.98 -5.76 5.46
N PHE A 23 -35.95 -6.01 4.62
CA PHE A 23 -35.55 -5.04 3.59
C PHE A 23 -35.95 -5.42 2.14
N LEU A 24 -36.83 -6.39 1.97
CA LEU A 24 -37.20 -6.92 0.62
C LEU A 24 -38.71 -6.81 0.29
N TRP A 25 -39.43 -5.86 0.87
CA TRP A 25 -40.84 -5.65 0.51
C TRP A 25 -41.21 -4.18 0.42
N MET A 26 -40.72 -3.47 -0.61
CA MET A 26 -41.32 -2.20 -1.05
C MET A 26 -40.90 -1.79 -2.45
N VAL A 27 -41.08 -2.63 -3.44
CA VAL A 27 -41.26 -2.24 -4.86
C VAL A 27 -42.15 -3.30 -5.55
N ALA A 28 -43.44 -3.19 -5.41
CA ALA A 28 -44.41 -3.78 -6.32
C ALA A 28 -45.75 -3.09 -6.12
N GLY A 29 -46.17 -2.32 -7.10
CA GLY A 29 -47.55 -1.84 -7.15
C GLY A 29 -47.73 -0.57 -7.97
N GLY A 30 -48.18 -0.70 -9.21
CA GLY A 30 -48.76 0.44 -9.94
C GLY A 30 -48.51 0.48 -11.44
N ALA A 31 -49.04 -0.47 -12.17
CA ALA A 31 -49.20 -0.31 -13.61
C ALA A 31 -50.59 0.31 -13.89
N ALA A 32 -50.62 1.42 -14.61
CA ALA A 32 -51.80 1.85 -15.34
C ALA A 32 -51.39 2.44 -16.70
N VAL A 33 -51.85 1.81 -17.74
CA VAL A 33 -51.66 2.11 -19.15
C VAL A 33 -52.57 3.27 -19.54
N ILE A 34 -52.03 4.32 -20.20
CA ILE A 34 -52.79 5.09 -21.21
C ILE A 34 -51.80 5.47 -22.32
N GLY A 35 -52.04 4.99 -23.52
CA GLY A 35 -51.26 5.31 -24.70
C GLY A 35 -51.66 6.63 -25.36
N VAL A 36 -50.66 7.33 -25.89
CA VAL A 36 -50.79 8.28 -27.02
C VAL A 36 -49.48 8.22 -27.82
N PRO A 37 -49.50 8.09 -29.14
CA PRO A 37 -48.30 8.09 -29.97
C PRO A 37 -47.86 9.52 -30.29
N SER A 38 -46.62 9.87 -29.96
CA SER A 38 -46.01 11.09 -30.49
C SER A 38 -44.64 10.74 -31.07
N LEU A 39 -44.52 10.92 -32.35
CA LEU A 39 -43.30 10.98 -33.12
C LEU A 39 -42.40 12.09 -32.58
N LEU A 40 -41.25 11.72 -32.05
CA LEU A 40 -40.11 12.63 -31.85
C LEU A 40 -38.85 11.89 -32.25
N THR A 41 -38.27 12.34 -33.35
CA THR A 41 -36.91 12.06 -33.81
C THR A 41 -35.93 12.36 -32.70
N GLY A 42 -35.41 11.30 -32.07
CA GLY A 42 -34.39 11.42 -31.04
C GLY A 42 -33.02 11.65 -31.65
N CYS A 43 -32.40 12.76 -31.31
CA CYS A 43 -30.97 12.91 -31.38
C CYS A 43 -30.35 11.85 -30.47
N GLY A 44 -29.66 10.88 -31.04
CA GLY A 44 -28.83 9.95 -30.32
C GLY A 44 -27.68 10.73 -29.67
N THR A 45 -27.78 10.94 -28.37
CA THR A 45 -26.59 11.26 -27.58
C THR A 45 -25.74 10.01 -27.56
N ALA A 46 -24.68 10.02 -28.37
CA ALA A 46 -23.61 9.05 -28.28
C ALA A 46 -23.14 9.01 -26.82
N ALA A 47 -23.12 7.82 -26.20
CA ALA A 47 -22.46 7.62 -24.94
C ALA A 47 -21.04 8.20 -25.03
N PRO A 48 -20.54 8.94 -24.05
CA PRO A 48 -19.18 9.45 -24.09
C PRO A 48 -18.26 8.26 -24.33
N ALA A 49 -17.44 8.37 -25.36
CA ALA A 49 -16.42 7.38 -25.65
C ALA A 49 -15.55 7.19 -24.40
N PRO A 50 -15.17 5.96 -24.08
CA PRO A 50 -14.24 5.72 -22.98
C PRO A 50 -13.01 6.59 -23.23
N VAL A 51 -12.68 7.46 -22.25
CA VAL A 51 -11.45 8.23 -22.29
C VAL A 51 -10.33 7.19 -22.13
N ALA A 52 -9.78 6.75 -23.26
CA ALA A 52 -8.58 5.96 -23.27
C ALA A 52 -7.52 6.73 -22.46
N ALA A 53 -6.78 6.02 -21.60
CA ALA A 53 -5.55 6.55 -21.04
C ALA A 53 -4.82 7.19 -22.22
N GLY A 54 -4.65 8.51 -22.20
CA GLY A 54 -4.17 9.25 -23.35
C GLY A 54 -2.84 8.67 -23.81
N GLY A 55 -2.79 8.19 -25.07
CA GLY A 55 -1.58 7.73 -25.73
C GLY A 55 -0.67 8.90 -26.13
N GLY A 56 -0.55 9.92 -25.26
CA GLY A 56 0.44 10.97 -25.34
C GLY A 56 1.76 10.50 -24.72
N ASP A 57 2.86 11.04 -25.18
CA ASP A 57 4.18 10.79 -24.62
C ASP A 57 4.21 11.12 -23.12
N ILE A 58 3.99 10.09 -22.29
CA ILE A 58 4.00 10.22 -20.82
C ILE A 58 5.32 10.85 -20.36
N ALA A 59 6.42 10.60 -21.04
CA ALA A 59 7.73 11.15 -20.67
C ALA A 59 7.72 12.68 -20.65
N SER A 60 6.95 13.34 -21.52
CA SER A 60 6.81 14.79 -21.55
C SER A 60 6.07 15.39 -20.37
N LEU A 61 5.32 14.57 -19.63
CA LEU A 61 4.54 14.97 -18.44
C LEU A 61 5.37 14.87 -17.16
N LEU A 62 6.45 14.07 -17.18
CA LEU A 62 7.19 13.73 -15.96
C LEU A 62 8.19 14.82 -15.58
N PRO A 63 8.39 15.06 -14.29
CA PRO A 63 9.49 15.87 -13.79
C PRO A 63 10.84 15.31 -14.21
N SER A 64 11.80 16.21 -14.53
CA SER A 64 13.20 15.83 -14.73
C SER A 64 13.77 15.28 -13.42
N TYR A 65 14.35 14.07 -13.46
CA TYR A 65 15.00 13.48 -12.29
C TYR A 65 16.36 14.14 -12.05
N ILE A 66 16.56 14.68 -10.86
CA ILE A 66 17.81 15.32 -10.43
C ILE A 66 18.25 14.66 -9.12
N PRO A 67 19.24 13.75 -9.14
CA PRO A 67 19.69 13.08 -7.95
C PRO A 67 20.33 14.06 -6.95
N LEU A 68 19.95 13.95 -5.68
CA LEU A 68 20.55 14.64 -4.55
C LEU A 68 21.06 13.59 -3.56
N GLU A 69 22.33 13.66 -3.20
CA GLU A 69 22.97 12.77 -2.24
C GLU A 69 23.63 13.61 -1.14
N TYR A 70 23.10 13.56 0.07
CA TYR A 70 23.65 14.24 1.25
C TYR A 70 24.40 13.29 2.17
N ALA A 71 24.24 11.99 1.98
CA ALA A 71 24.98 10.95 2.68
C ALA A 71 25.24 9.76 1.75
N LYS A 72 26.47 9.24 1.77
CA LYS A 72 26.83 8.07 0.99
C LYS A 72 26.24 6.80 1.63
N PRO A 73 25.52 5.95 0.90
CA PRO A 73 25.00 4.70 1.44
C PRO A 73 26.12 3.69 1.70
N ASP A 74 26.00 2.94 2.82
CA ASP A 74 26.85 1.79 3.11
C ASP A 74 26.50 0.59 2.23
N TYR A 75 25.19 0.48 1.91
CA TYR A 75 24.62 -0.50 0.97
C TYR A 75 23.94 0.26 -0.16
N PRO A 76 24.60 0.48 -1.30
CA PRO A 76 23.99 1.16 -2.45
C PRO A 76 22.77 0.39 -2.96
N GLY A 77 21.71 1.12 -3.30
CA GLY A 77 20.56 0.52 -3.99
C GLY A 77 20.95 -0.06 -5.36
N VAL A 78 20.35 -1.19 -5.73
CA VAL A 78 20.59 -1.89 -6.99
C VAL A 78 19.29 -1.94 -7.77
N ASN A 79 19.30 -1.54 -9.04
CA ASN A 79 18.10 -1.53 -9.90
C ASN A 79 16.90 -0.79 -9.29
N GLY A 80 17.15 0.31 -8.58
CA GLY A 80 16.11 1.13 -7.95
C GLY A 80 15.63 0.62 -6.58
N THR A 81 16.35 -0.32 -5.95
CA THR A 81 16.08 -0.72 -4.57
C THR A 81 16.54 0.33 -3.57
N THR A 82 15.97 0.29 -2.38
CA THR A 82 16.27 1.22 -1.30
C THR A 82 17.73 1.12 -0.84
N PRO A 83 18.49 2.23 -0.81
CA PRO A 83 19.83 2.24 -0.25
C PRO A 83 19.80 2.12 1.28
N GLY A 84 20.80 1.41 1.85
CA GLY A 84 20.96 1.19 3.28
C GLY A 84 22.08 2.03 3.89
N TYR A 85 21.82 2.58 5.08
CA TYR A 85 22.75 3.42 5.82
C TYR A 85 22.91 2.88 7.24
N VAL A 86 24.10 2.45 7.59
CA VAL A 86 24.49 2.07 8.98
C VAL A 86 25.35 3.15 9.62
N THR A 87 25.92 4.05 8.81
CA THR A 87 26.65 5.22 9.24
C THR A 87 25.74 6.44 9.10
N LEU A 88 25.39 7.04 10.24
CA LEU A 88 24.58 8.26 10.22
C LEU A 88 25.47 9.48 9.96
N PRO A 89 24.98 10.50 9.22
CA PRO A 89 25.72 11.73 8.99
C PRO A 89 26.01 12.48 10.31
N GLU A 90 27.27 12.85 10.55
CA GLU A 90 27.66 13.67 11.73
C GLU A 90 27.03 15.07 11.67
N LYS A 91 26.85 15.59 10.45
CA LYS A 91 26.23 16.90 10.20
C LYS A 91 25.14 16.76 9.17
N LEU A 92 23.94 17.15 9.54
CA LEU A 92 22.82 17.26 8.63
C LEU A 92 22.89 18.56 7.83
N VAL A 93 22.51 18.50 6.57
CA VAL A 93 22.45 19.64 5.67
C VAL A 93 21.02 20.17 5.62
N ARG A 94 20.86 21.47 5.56
CA ARG A 94 19.54 22.06 5.32
C ARG A 94 19.27 22.13 3.84
N SER A 95 18.30 21.36 3.34
CA SER A 95 17.98 21.29 1.92
C SER A 95 17.15 22.50 1.44
N VAL A 96 16.33 23.08 2.33
CA VAL A 96 15.53 24.29 2.05
C VAL A 96 15.93 25.39 3.00
N PRO A 97 16.74 26.37 2.56
CA PRO A 97 17.39 27.35 3.45
C PRO A 97 16.44 28.20 4.28
N LYS A 98 15.25 28.49 3.76
CA LYS A 98 14.23 29.31 4.44
C LYS A 98 12.87 28.63 4.38
N PRO A 99 12.02 28.77 5.42
CA PRO A 99 10.65 28.33 5.35
C PRO A 99 9.94 28.96 4.13
N PRO A 100 9.33 28.14 3.25
CA PRO A 100 8.73 28.68 2.02
C PRO A 100 7.31 29.20 2.19
N GLY A 101 6.64 28.91 3.31
CA GLY A 101 5.25 29.25 3.55
C GLY A 101 5.02 30.73 3.84
N SER A 102 3.83 31.20 3.54
CA SER A 102 3.37 32.59 3.73
C SER A 102 2.74 32.85 5.11
N GLY A 103 2.67 31.83 5.98
CA GLY A 103 1.88 31.86 7.21
C GLY A 103 0.42 31.41 7.01
N ALA A 104 0.05 30.98 5.80
CA ALA A 104 -1.29 30.47 5.52
C ALA A 104 -1.55 29.13 6.26
N ALA A 105 -2.83 28.80 6.43
CA ALA A 105 -3.27 27.50 6.93
C ALA A 105 -3.88 26.68 5.78
N PHE A 106 -3.49 25.40 5.70
CA PHE A 106 -3.99 24.44 4.72
C PHE A 106 -4.65 23.26 5.42
N THR A 107 -5.85 22.92 4.99
CA THR A 107 -6.57 21.73 5.47
C THR A 107 -6.12 20.50 4.72
N VAL A 108 -5.85 19.40 5.44
CA VAL A 108 -5.30 18.17 4.87
C VAL A 108 -6.07 16.97 5.38
N MET A 109 -6.49 16.09 4.48
CA MET A 109 -7.11 14.80 4.83
C MET A 109 -6.13 13.66 4.63
N THR A 110 -5.95 12.82 5.67
CA THR A 110 -5.04 11.67 5.63
C THR A 110 -5.58 10.49 6.42
N PRO A 111 -5.28 9.23 6.00
CA PRO A 111 -5.48 8.07 6.85
C PRO A 111 -4.42 7.98 7.95
N LEU A 112 -4.68 7.17 8.97
CA LEU A 112 -3.67 6.71 9.92
C LEU A 112 -4.05 5.32 10.45
N TRP A 113 -3.10 4.38 10.42
CA TRP A 113 -3.23 3.03 10.97
C TRP A 113 -2.53 2.95 12.33
N GLY A 114 -3.10 3.60 13.32
CA GLY A 114 -2.53 3.69 14.66
C GLY A 114 -3.28 4.70 15.52
N THR A 115 -2.66 5.09 16.63
CA THR A 115 -3.24 6.08 17.53
C THR A 115 -3.23 7.45 16.87
N ILE A 116 -4.42 8.04 16.69
CA ILE A 116 -4.55 9.41 16.16
C ILE A 116 -4.01 10.39 17.21
N PRO A 117 -2.96 11.16 16.89
CA PRO A 117 -2.38 12.09 17.83
C PRO A 117 -3.32 13.28 18.08
N ALA A 118 -3.22 13.86 19.27
CA ALA A 118 -3.88 15.14 19.53
C ALA A 118 -3.21 16.24 18.67
N GLU A 119 -4.00 17.06 18.01
CA GLU A 119 -3.48 18.18 17.23
C GLU A 119 -2.98 19.31 18.16
N SER A 120 -3.77 19.63 19.19
CA SER A 120 -3.43 20.67 20.17
C SER A 120 -2.27 20.23 21.06
N GLY A 121 -1.24 21.08 21.14
CA GLY A 121 -0.06 20.84 21.97
C GLY A 121 0.93 19.82 21.39
N ASN A 122 0.70 19.32 20.19
CA ASN A 122 1.62 18.40 19.52
C ASN A 122 2.89 19.14 19.09
N GLN A 123 4.01 18.80 19.73
CA GLN A 123 5.29 19.46 19.50
C GLN A 123 5.92 19.08 18.15
N TYR A 124 5.61 17.89 17.64
CA TYR A 124 6.04 17.46 16.30
C TYR A 124 5.39 18.32 15.22
N TYR A 125 4.05 18.48 15.25
CA TYR A 125 3.35 19.33 14.29
C TYR A 125 3.79 20.78 14.38
N ALA A 126 4.00 21.30 15.58
CA ALA A 126 4.50 22.67 15.78
C ALA A 126 5.89 22.87 15.16
N ALA A 127 6.79 21.88 15.33
CA ALA A 127 8.15 21.94 14.78
C ALA A 127 8.16 21.84 13.25
N VAL A 128 7.35 20.94 12.66
CA VAL A 128 7.26 20.81 11.21
C VAL A 128 6.61 22.06 10.60
N ASN A 129 5.50 22.55 11.14
CA ASN A 129 4.86 23.78 10.67
C ASN A 129 5.81 24.99 10.72
N LYS A 130 6.69 25.05 11.71
CA LYS A 130 7.74 26.08 11.79
C LYS A 130 8.72 26.04 10.64
N ILE A 131 9.20 24.85 10.23
CA ILE A 131 10.11 24.76 9.07
C ILE A 131 9.39 24.93 7.74
N LEU A 132 8.10 24.60 7.69
CA LEU A 132 7.24 24.86 6.54
C LEU A 132 6.94 26.38 6.37
N GLY A 133 6.80 27.12 7.46
CA GLY A 133 6.39 28.53 7.46
C GLY A 133 4.90 28.74 7.17
N SER A 134 4.12 27.64 7.23
CA SER A 134 2.66 27.62 7.08
C SER A 134 2.09 26.52 7.97
N GLU A 135 0.80 26.57 8.28
CA GLU A 135 0.14 25.63 9.16
C GLU A 135 -0.55 24.53 8.36
N ILE A 136 -0.21 23.26 8.63
CA ILE A 136 -0.93 22.10 8.13
C ILE A 136 -1.91 21.64 9.20
N LYS A 137 -3.21 21.66 8.87
CA LYS A 137 -4.31 21.21 9.73
C LYS A 137 -4.81 19.86 9.27
N PHE A 138 -4.43 18.81 10.00
CA PHE A 138 -4.79 17.45 9.65
C PHE A 138 -6.22 17.10 10.05
N GLN A 139 -6.97 16.50 9.13
CA GLN A 139 -8.20 15.73 9.36
C GLN A 139 -7.87 14.25 9.20
N ILE A 140 -7.50 13.62 10.31
CA ILE A 140 -7.05 12.23 10.33
C ILE A 140 -8.26 11.30 10.50
N THR A 141 -8.32 10.25 9.71
CA THR A 141 -9.33 9.19 9.80
C THR A 141 -8.63 7.84 9.97
N ASP A 142 -9.22 6.93 10.76
CA ASP A 142 -8.73 5.55 10.87
C ASP A 142 -8.57 4.92 9.49
N GLY A 143 -7.39 4.37 9.22
CA GLY A 143 -7.01 3.85 7.91
C GLY A 143 -7.89 2.71 7.41
N ASN A 144 -8.51 1.94 8.33
CA ASN A 144 -9.39 0.82 7.97
C ASN A 144 -10.76 1.30 7.47
N THR A 145 -11.18 2.51 7.84
CA THR A 145 -12.46 3.13 7.42
C THR A 145 -12.26 4.31 6.47
N TYR A 146 -11.00 4.64 6.17
CA TYR A 146 -10.65 5.80 5.35
C TYR A 146 -11.28 5.79 3.96
N GLY A 147 -11.36 4.63 3.31
CA GLY A 147 -11.96 4.49 1.97
C GLY A 147 -13.40 4.98 1.91
N ASP A 148 -14.22 4.64 2.90
CA ASP A 148 -15.62 5.08 2.98
C ASP A 148 -15.72 6.59 3.21
N LYS A 149 -14.87 7.14 4.08
CA LYS A 149 -14.79 8.58 4.32
C LYS A 149 -14.35 9.33 3.07
N LEU A 150 -13.32 8.84 2.38
CA LEU A 150 -12.83 9.40 1.12
C LEU A 150 -13.93 9.44 0.05
N ALA A 151 -14.64 8.32 -0.15
CA ALA A 151 -15.74 8.27 -1.10
C ALA A 151 -16.83 9.31 -0.80
N THR A 152 -17.17 9.49 0.49
CA THR A 152 -18.13 10.50 0.94
C THR A 152 -17.66 11.93 0.64
N VAL A 153 -16.41 12.24 0.94
CA VAL A 153 -15.81 13.58 0.72
C VAL A 153 -15.74 13.88 -0.79
N LEU A 154 -15.34 12.91 -1.60
CA LEU A 154 -15.23 13.09 -3.05
C LEU A 154 -16.59 13.19 -3.75
N ALA A 155 -17.68 12.73 -3.13
CA ALA A 155 -19.04 12.94 -3.64
C ALA A 155 -19.52 14.39 -3.44
N SER A 156 -18.89 15.17 -2.54
CA SER A 156 -19.23 16.56 -2.25
C SER A 156 -18.02 17.48 -2.41
N PHE A 157 -17.75 17.93 -3.62
CA PHE A 157 -16.54 18.73 -3.95
C PHE A 157 -16.31 19.97 -3.07
N LYS A 158 -17.34 20.45 -2.40
CA LYS A 158 -17.22 21.58 -1.46
C LYS A 158 -16.45 21.20 -0.19
N ASP A 159 -16.58 19.93 0.22
CA ASP A 159 -16.03 19.41 1.47
C ASP A 159 -14.60 18.84 1.31
N VAL A 160 -14.06 18.89 0.08
CA VAL A 160 -12.70 18.43 -0.20
C VAL A 160 -11.69 19.41 0.41
N GLN A 161 -10.74 18.88 1.18
CA GLN A 161 -9.66 19.63 1.81
C GLN A 161 -8.68 20.18 0.75
N ASP A 162 -7.85 21.16 1.14
CA ASP A 162 -6.83 21.74 0.25
C ASP A 162 -5.84 20.68 -0.27
N TRP A 163 -5.58 19.65 0.54
CA TRP A 163 -4.67 18.55 0.21
C TRP A 163 -5.24 17.23 0.70
N VAL A 164 -5.36 16.24 -0.18
CA VAL A 164 -6.01 14.95 0.13
C VAL A 164 -5.06 13.79 -0.17
N CYS A 165 -4.76 12.99 0.84
CA CYS A 165 -4.03 11.74 0.69
C CYS A 165 -4.96 10.64 0.15
N VAL A 166 -4.52 9.89 -0.86
CA VAL A 166 -5.27 8.77 -1.43
C VAL A 166 -4.35 7.56 -1.56
N PRO A 167 -4.45 6.57 -0.66
CA PRO A 167 -3.78 5.29 -0.85
C PRO A 167 -4.23 4.60 -2.13
N GLY A 168 -3.30 3.97 -2.84
CA GLY A 168 -3.56 3.33 -4.13
C GLY A 168 -4.70 2.29 -4.08
N TRP A 169 -4.82 1.58 -2.95
CA TRP A 169 -5.91 0.61 -2.74
C TRP A 169 -7.27 1.24 -2.39
N ASN A 170 -7.31 2.54 -2.11
CA ASN A 170 -8.54 3.30 -1.89
C ASN A 170 -8.94 4.15 -3.10
N LEU A 171 -8.24 4.04 -4.23
CA LEU A 171 -8.62 4.75 -5.46
C LEU A 171 -10.01 4.28 -5.92
N PRO A 172 -11.02 5.19 -5.96
CA PRO A 172 -12.36 4.80 -6.44
C PRO A 172 -12.32 4.39 -7.92
N PRO A 173 -13.21 3.50 -8.38
CA PRO A 173 -13.25 3.05 -9.79
C PRO A 173 -13.35 4.17 -10.82
N ARG A 174 -13.94 5.32 -10.46
CA ARG A 174 -14.08 6.52 -11.32
C ARG A 174 -13.06 7.60 -11.04
N PHE A 175 -12.04 7.32 -10.25
CA PHE A 175 -11.11 8.33 -9.78
C PHE A 175 -10.39 9.06 -10.93
N GLY A 176 -9.97 8.35 -11.96
CA GLY A 176 -9.15 8.93 -13.04
C GLY A 176 -9.89 9.89 -13.98
N ALA A 177 -11.13 9.60 -14.34
CA ALA A 177 -11.82 10.32 -15.43
C ALA A 177 -12.75 11.43 -14.95
N GLU A 178 -13.48 11.20 -13.86
CA GLU A 178 -14.54 12.14 -13.43
C GLU A 178 -14.13 12.97 -12.21
N ILE A 179 -13.30 12.42 -11.34
CA ILE A 179 -12.94 13.05 -10.06
C ILE A 179 -11.69 13.91 -10.21
N VAL A 180 -10.62 13.35 -10.80
CA VAL A 180 -9.31 14.00 -10.81
C VAL A 180 -9.36 15.33 -11.58
N ASP A 181 -9.91 15.33 -12.79
CA ASP A 181 -9.98 16.55 -13.61
C ASP A 181 -10.90 17.65 -13.05
N HIS A 182 -11.89 17.28 -12.24
CA HIS A 182 -12.84 18.25 -11.70
C HIS A 182 -12.42 18.81 -10.33
N VAL A 183 -11.76 17.96 -9.51
CA VAL A 183 -11.50 18.26 -8.09
C VAL A 183 -10.08 18.70 -7.85
N PHE A 184 -9.11 18.09 -8.54
CA PHE A 184 -7.72 18.25 -8.22
C PHE A 184 -6.97 19.06 -9.28
N GLU A 185 -5.87 19.68 -8.85
CA GLU A 185 -5.03 20.52 -9.69
C GLU A 185 -4.15 19.66 -10.61
N ASP A 186 -4.09 20.01 -11.88
CA ASP A 186 -3.12 19.47 -12.83
C ASP A 186 -1.72 20.05 -12.51
N LEU A 187 -0.82 19.23 -12.03
CA LEU A 187 0.54 19.61 -11.65
C LEU A 187 1.51 19.67 -12.84
N THR A 188 1.10 19.19 -14.02
CA THR A 188 1.94 19.22 -15.24
C THR A 188 2.50 20.61 -15.55
N PRO A 189 1.73 21.72 -15.47
CA PRO A 189 2.24 23.06 -15.72
C PRO A 189 3.33 23.51 -14.73
N PHE A 190 3.41 22.90 -13.55
CA PHE A 190 4.30 23.28 -12.46
C PHE A 190 5.54 22.41 -12.36
N LEU A 191 5.42 21.11 -12.71
CA LEU A 191 6.45 20.11 -12.40
C LEU A 191 7.03 19.42 -13.63
N ALA A 192 6.36 19.42 -14.79
CA ALA A 192 6.84 18.69 -15.97
C ALA A 192 8.20 19.21 -16.48
N GLY A 193 9.07 18.27 -16.83
CA GLY A 193 10.40 18.58 -17.33
C GLY A 193 11.21 19.39 -16.30
N ASP A 194 11.89 20.40 -16.77
CA ASP A 194 12.78 21.24 -15.96
C ASP A 194 12.07 22.21 -15.01
N LYS A 195 10.75 22.32 -15.07
CA LYS A 195 9.99 23.16 -14.13
C LYS A 195 10.09 22.67 -12.68
N VAL A 196 10.33 21.36 -12.50
CA VAL A 196 10.54 20.78 -11.17
C VAL A 196 11.81 21.30 -10.49
N LYS A 197 12.73 21.94 -11.20
CA LYS A 197 13.96 22.53 -10.64
C LYS A 197 13.70 23.59 -9.58
N ASP A 198 12.52 24.22 -9.61
CA ASP A 198 12.07 25.13 -8.55
C ASP A 198 11.83 24.40 -7.21
N TYR A 199 11.74 23.06 -7.24
CA TYR A 199 11.47 22.16 -6.12
C TYR A 199 12.50 21.01 -6.08
N PRO A 200 13.76 21.26 -5.67
CA PRO A 200 14.86 20.30 -5.83
C PRO A 200 14.63 18.94 -5.17
N ASN A 201 13.99 18.90 -3.98
CA ASN A 201 13.71 17.64 -3.32
C ASN A 201 12.63 16.83 -4.07
N LEU A 202 11.63 17.49 -4.66
CA LEU A 202 10.67 16.84 -5.54
C LEU A 202 11.34 16.33 -6.82
N ALA A 203 12.32 17.05 -7.36
CA ALA A 203 13.11 16.60 -8.51
C ALA A 203 13.95 15.34 -8.22
N ASN A 204 14.24 15.07 -6.96
CA ASN A 204 14.97 13.89 -6.50
C ASN A 204 14.08 12.63 -6.32
N ILE A 205 12.78 12.77 -6.44
CA ILE A 205 11.85 11.62 -6.39
C ILE A 205 12.05 10.78 -7.68
N PRO A 206 12.19 9.43 -7.56
CA PRO A 206 12.41 8.57 -8.72
C PRO A 206 11.32 8.70 -9.79
N THR A 207 11.72 8.72 -11.07
CA THR A 207 10.83 8.86 -12.23
C THR A 207 9.67 7.85 -12.24
N GLY A 208 9.90 6.61 -11.76
CA GLY A 208 8.86 5.59 -11.66
C GLY A 208 7.71 6.01 -10.76
N ALA A 209 7.99 6.65 -9.63
CA ALA A 209 6.97 7.14 -8.70
C ALA A 209 6.13 8.26 -9.34
N TRP A 210 6.76 9.17 -10.08
CA TRP A 210 6.05 10.19 -10.85
C TRP A 210 5.19 9.59 -11.97
N LYS A 211 5.69 8.56 -12.66
CA LYS A 211 4.91 7.86 -13.68
C LYS A 211 3.61 7.27 -13.10
N ALA A 212 3.68 6.68 -11.90
CA ALA A 212 2.51 6.19 -11.18
C ALA A 212 1.53 7.29 -10.73
N SER A 213 1.96 8.56 -10.76
CA SER A 213 1.15 9.73 -10.36
C SER A 213 0.43 10.39 -11.54
N VAL A 214 0.56 9.81 -12.74
CA VAL A 214 -0.14 10.28 -13.95
C VAL A 214 -1.53 9.65 -14.02
N PHE A 215 -2.55 10.48 -14.00
CA PHE A 215 -3.97 10.10 -14.12
C PHE A 215 -4.58 10.86 -15.30
N SER A 216 -5.41 10.19 -16.11
CA SER A 216 -6.08 10.82 -17.27
C SER A 216 -5.14 11.59 -18.21
N GLY A 217 -3.88 11.13 -18.35
CA GLY A 217 -2.91 11.76 -19.23
C GLY A 217 -2.31 13.08 -18.71
N LYS A 218 -2.38 13.36 -17.41
CA LYS A 218 -1.81 14.53 -16.74
C LYS A 218 -1.17 14.14 -15.41
N LEU A 219 -0.25 14.92 -14.92
CA LEU A 219 0.37 14.73 -13.62
C LEU A 219 -0.50 15.36 -12.53
N PHE A 220 -1.07 14.55 -11.64
CA PHE A 220 -1.91 15.03 -10.55
C PHE A 220 -1.36 14.70 -9.16
N GLY A 221 -0.82 13.49 -8.99
CA GLY A 221 -0.40 13.00 -7.68
C GLY A 221 0.98 13.47 -7.27
N LEU A 222 1.14 13.76 -5.99
CA LEU A 222 2.43 13.79 -5.30
C LEU A 222 2.64 12.39 -4.72
N PRO A 223 3.71 11.67 -5.08
CA PRO A 223 3.89 10.28 -4.70
C PRO A 223 4.59 10.12 -3.35
N MET A 224 4.26 9.04 -2.66
CA MET A 224 5.10 8.42 -1.65
C MET A 224 5.83 7.25 -2.34
N PRO A 225 7.12 7.39 -2.68
CA PRO A 225 7.89 6.34 -3.33
C PRO A 225 7.97 5.07 -2.50
N THR A 226 8.00 3.92 -3.18
CA THR A 226 8.18 2.63 -2.54
C THR A 226 9.30 1.84 -3.22
N ASP A 227 9.92 0.94 -2.46
CA ASP A 227 10.85 -0.03 -3.04
C ASP A 227 10.12 -0.98 -3.97
N THR A 228 10.61 -1.09 -5.20
CA THR A 228 9.96 -1.92 -6.22
C THR A 228 10.35 -3.40 -6.15
N ALA A 229 11.42 -3.73 -5.40
CA ALA A 229 11.85 -5.10 -5.17
C ALA A 229 11.24 -5.71 -3.90
N GLY A 230 10.60 -4.88 -3.08
CA GLY A 230 10.16 -5.28 -1.75
C GLY A 230 9.07 -6.33 -1.78
N GLY A 231 7.98 -6.09 -2.48
CA GLY A 231 6.79 -6.93 -2.35
C GLY A 231 6.38 -7.13 -0.89
N ASN A 232 5.80 -8.28 -0.60
CA ASN A 232 5.56 -8.74 0.76
C ASN A 232 6.43 -9.98 1.03
N PRO A 233 7.59 -9.85 1.70
CA PRO A 233 8.47 -10.97 1.99
C PRO A 233 7.78 -12.03 2.85
N THR A 234 8.25 -13.25 2.72
CA THR A 234 7.91 -14.33 3.64
C THR A 234 8.92 -14.32 4.77
N PHE A 235 8.50 -13.93 5.96
CA PHE A 235 9.34 -13.89 7.15
C PHE A 235 9.25 -15.19 7.95
N TYR A 236 10.34 -15.52 8.65
CA TYR A 236 10.35 -16.56 9.67
C TYR A 236 10.86 -16.01 11.01
N ARG A 237 10.43 -16.63 12.11
CA ARG A 237 10.84 -16.26 13.47
C ARG A 237 12.21 -16.84 13.79
N LYS A 238 13.27 -16.09 13.41
CA LYS A 238 14.66 -16.56 13.52
C LYS A 238 15.01 -17.05 14.93
N ASN A 239 14.73 -16.26 15.96
CA ASN A 239 15.05 -16.62 17.34
C ASN A 239 14.35 -17.90 17.81
N LEU A 240 13.15 -18.20 17.29
CA LEU A 240 12.44 -19.44 17.66
C LEU A 240 13.01 -20.64 16.91
N LEU A 241 13.29 -20.49 15.61
CA LEU A 241 13.91 -21.54 14.83
C LEU A 241 15.32 -21.88 15.32
N ASP A 242 16.12 -20.86 15.70
CA ASP A 242 17.43 -21.06 16.33
C ASP A 242 17.33 -21.91 17.61
N LYS A 243 16.32 -21.65 18.46
CA LYS A 243 16.07 -22.46 19.67
C LYS A 243 15.68 -23.91 19.36
N MET A 244 15.06 -24.15 18.21
CA MET A 244 14.73 -25.48 17.70
C MET A 244 15.89 -26.15 16.97
N GLY A 245 17.01 -25.44 16.74
CA GLY A 245 18.14 -25.92 15.94
C GLY A 245 17.86 -26.01 14.44
N ILE A 246 16.85 -25.27 13.95
CA ILE A 246 16.41 -25.31 12.55
C ILE A 246 16.94 -24.07 11.81
N THR A 247 17.64 -24.32 10.69
CA THR A 247 18.05 -23.29 9.75
C THR A 247 17.26 -23.48 8.45
N PRO A 248 16.41 -22.51 8.03
CA PRO A 248 15.62 -22.66 6.81
C PRO A 248 16.52 -22.74 5.57
N ASP A 249 16.35 -23.77 4.73
CA ASP A 249 16.99 -23.91 3.42
C ASP A 249 15.91 -24.16 2.35
N VAL A 250 15.13 -23.10 2.05
CA VAL A 250 13.99 -23.17 1.14
C VAL A 250 14.42 -22.77 -0.27
N LYS A 251 14.26 -23.69 -1.23
CA LYS A 251 14.64 -23.53 -2.65
C LYS A 251 13.52 -23.93 -3.61
N SER A 252 12.38 -24.37 -3.06
CA SER A 252 11.21 -24.80 -3.83
C SER A 252 9.93 -24.72 -3.01
N ALA A 253 8.80 -24.90 -3.67
CA ALA A 253 7.49 -25.00 -3.03
C ALA A 253 7.42 -26.21 -2.07
N ASP A 254 8.05 -27.33 -2.43
CA ASP A 254 8.10 -28.54 -1.61
C ASP A 254 8.99 -28.33 -0.37
N ASP A 255 10.14 -27.65 -0.52
CA ASP A 255 11.00 -27.31 0.63
C ASP A 255 10.26 -26.41 1.63
N LEU A 256 9.47 -25.42 1.15
CA LEU A 256 8.65 -24.58 2.02
C LEU A 256 7.57 -25.39 2.76
N LEU A 257 6.87 -26.27 2.04
CA LEU A 257 5.84 -27.12 2.66
C LEU A 257 6.46 -28.05 3.72
N ALA A 258 7.61 -28.65 3.43
CA ALA A 258 8.34 -29.50 4.37
C ALA A 258 8.74 -28.69 5.63
N LEU A 259 9.30 -27.49 5.47
CA LEU A 259 9.67 -26.61 6.58
C LEU A 259 8.47 -26.29 7.48
N VAL A 260 7.35 -25.83 6.92
CA VAL A 260 6.20 -25.45 7.75
C VAL A 260 5.54 -26.64 8.44
N LEU A 261 5.64 -27.84 7.85
CA LEU A 261 5.20 -29.06 8.50
C LEU A 261 6.12 -29.44 9.68
N GLU A 262 7.45 -29.37 9.49
CA GLU A 262 8.44 -29.60 10.55
C GLU A 262 8.25 -28.64 11.72
N LEU A 263 7.92 -27.37 11.44
CA LEU A 263 7.72 -26.33 12.42
C LEU A 263 6.37 -26.41 13.16
N THR A 264 5.47 -27.34 12.80
CA THR A 264 4.14 -27.40 13.38
C THR A 264 4.10 -28.34 14.58
N ASP A 265 3.77 -27.78 15.75
CA ASP A 265 3.38 -28.52 16.95
C ASP A 265 2.13 -27.87 17.58
N ALA A 266 0.97 -28.34 17.17
CA ALA A 266 -0.32 -27.86 17.68
C ALA A 266 -0.50 -28.11 19.18
N LYS A 267 0.18 -29.12 19.76
CA LYS A 267 0.13 -29.41 21.20
C LYS A 267 0.95 -28.39 22.00
N ALA A 268 2.04 -27.92 21.43
CA ALA A 268 2.85 -26.84 21.99
C ALA A 268 2.27 -25.44 21.69
N GLY A 269 1.19 -25.36 20.90
CA GLY A 269 0.49 -24.10 20.61
C GLY A 269 1.11 -23.28 19.50
N HIS A 270 1.88 -23.88 18.60
CA HIS A 270 2.41 -23.18 17.42
C HIS A 270 2.20 -23.97 16.13
N TRP A 271 2.04 -23.24 15.05
CA TRP A 271 1.88 -23.73 13.68
C TRP A 271 2.99 -23.19 12.79
N GLY A 272 3.32 -23.99 11.78
CA GLY A 272 4.37 -23.65 10.84
C GLY A 272 4.13 -22.32 10.13
N CYS A 273 2.87 -22.04 9.77
CA CYS A 273 2.58 -20.79 9.05
C CYS A 273 1.15 -20.25 9.22
N GLY A 274 0.98 -19.00 8.77
CA GLY A 274 -0.30 -18.40 8.45
C GLY A 274 -0.73 -18.67 7.00
N ASP A 275 -1.59 -17.80 6.47
CA ASP A 275 -1.95 -17.81 5.05
C ASP A 275 -0.75 -17.35 4.20
N LEU A 276 -0.23 -18.25 3.35
CA LEU A 276 0.90 -17.99 2.47
C LEU A 276 0.48 -17.81 0.99
N TRP A 277 -0.74 -17.37 0.73
CA TRP A 277 -1.23 -17.15 -0.64
C TRP A 277 -0.35 -16.21 -1.46
N LEU A 278 0.09 -15.09 -0.87
CA LEU A 278 0.99 -14.15 -1.56
C LEU A 278 2.36 -14.77 -1.84
N THR A 279 2.87 -15.58 -0.93
CA THR A 279 4.10 -16.35 -1.15
C THR A 279 3.95 -17.35 -2.30
N ALA A 280 2.80 -18.05 -2.35
CA ALA A 280 2.48 -18.95 -3.46
C ALA A 280 2.43 -18.17 -4.79
N CYS A 281 1.74 -17.03 -4.84
CA CYS A 281 1.73 -16.20 -6.04
C CYS A 281 3.13 -15.78 -6.49
N GLN A 282 4.02 -15.45 -5.55
CA GLN A 282 5.39 -15.05 -5.85
C GLN A 282 6.23 -16.21 -6.38
N MET A 283 6.27 -17.34 -5.68
CA MET A 283 7.14 -18.47 -6.08
C MET A 283 6.68 -19.15 -7.37
N PHE A 284 5.38 -19.12 -7.69
CA PHE A 284 4.82 -19.60 -8.95
C PHE A 284 4.82 -18.54 -10.06
N ALA A 285 5.35 -17.35 -9.81
CA ALA A 285 5.38 -16.23 -10.77
C ALA A 285 3.98 -15.87 -11.34
N VAL A 286 2.97 -15.86 -10.48
CA VAL A 286 1.60 -15.50 -10.88
C VAL A 286 1.56 -14.01 -11.26
N PRO A 287 1.13 -13.64 -12.48
CA PRO A 287 1.04 -12.24 -12.88
C PRO A 287 -0.01 -11.49 -12.05
N GLY A 288 0.14 -10.18 -11.88
CA GLY A 288 -0.80 -9.36 -11.11
C GLY A 288 -2.19 -9.32 -11.75
N ASN A 289 -2.27 -9.00 -13.05
CA ASN A 289 -3.54 -8.98 -13.80
C ASN A 289 -3.43 -9.63 -15.17
N TRP A 290 -2.36 -9.35 -15.92
CA TRP A 290 -2.22 -9.74 -17.31
C TRP A 290 -0.82 -10.26 -17.61
N LYS A 291 -0.75 -11.30 -18.44
CA LYS A 291 0.47 -11.85 -19.03
C LYS A 291 0.36 -11.77 -20.55
N LEU A 292 1.48 -11.67 -21.26
CA LEU A 292 1.49 -11.86 -22.72
C LEU A 292 1.73 -13.31 -23.04
N ASP A 293 0.99 -13.84 -24.02
CA ASP A 293 1.32 -15.09 -24.67
C ASP A 293 2.47 -14.91 -25.68
N ASP A 294 2.91 -16.01 -26.28
CA ASP A 294 3.99 -16.02 -27.28
C ASP A 294 3.66 -15.23 -28.55
N LYS A 295 2.40 -14.83 -28.74
CA LYS A 295 1.91 -14.02 -29.88
C LYS A 295 1.69 -12.58 -29.50
N GLY A 296 2.05 -12.18 -28.28
CA GLY A 296 1.86 -10.82 -27.77
C GLY A 296 0.41 -10.48 -27.41
N LYS A 297 -0.43 -11.49 -27.20
CA LYS A 297 -1.82 -11.28 -26.75
C LYS A 297 -1.95 -11.40 -25.24
N LEU A 298 -2.84 -10.61 -24.67
CA LEU A 298 -3.10 -10.60 -23.24
C LEU A 298 -3.84 -11.87 -22.80
N VAL A 299 -3.30 -12.51 -21.77
CA VAL A 299 -3.91 -13.61 -21.03
C VAL A 299 -4.25 -13.10 -19.63
N SER A 300 -5.47 -13.31 -19.15
CA SER A 300 -5.83 -12.92 -17.78
C SER A 300 -5.10 -13.79 -16.77
N ARG A 301 -4.69 -13.20 -15.64
CA ARG A 301 -4.12 -13.92 -14.48
C ARG A 301 -4.86 -15.21 -14.18
N THR A 302 -6.20 -15.17 -14.20
CA THR A 302 -7.06 -16.30 -13.84
C THR A 302 -7.07 -17.44 -14.85
N GLU A 303 -6.51 -17.23 -16.04
CA GLU A 303 -6.37 -18.21 -17.11
C GLU A 303 -4.97 -18.86 -17.15
N THR A 304 -4.03 -18.38 -16.33
CA THR A 304 -2.63 -18.82 -16.37
C THR A 304 -2.41 -20.13 -15.60
N ASP A 305 -1.45 -20.92 -16.04
CA ASP A 305 -1.05 -22.16 -15.35
C ASP A 305 -0.39 -21.84 -14.01
N GLU A 306 0.33 -20.72 -13.92
CA GLU A 306 0.97 -20.23 -12.70
C GLU A 306 -0.06 -19.98 -11.59
N TYR A 307 -1.20 -19.34 -11.93
CA TYR A 307 -2.28 -19.08 -10.98
C TYR A 307 -2.93 -20.38 -10.51
N ARG A 308 -3.15 -21.32 -11.42
CA ARG A 308 -3.71 -22.63 -11.12
C ARG A 308 -2.77 -23.43 -10.21
N ALA A 309 -1.46 -23.43 -10.49
CA ALA A 309 -0.47 -24.11 -9.68
C ALA A 309 -0.36 -23.52 -8.27
N ALA A 310 -0.42 -22.18 -8.14
CA ALA A 310 -0.45 -21.50 -6.85
C ALA A 310 -1.68 -21.87 -6.03
N LEU A 311 -2.87 -21.95 -6.65
CA LEU A 311 -4.10 -22.39 -5.98
C LEU A 311 -4.01 -23.85 -5.51
N ASP A 312 -3.50 -24.74 -6.33
CA ASP A 312 -3.34 -26.17 -5.99
C ASP A 312 -2.38 -26.34 -4.81
N TRP A 313 -1.22 -25.69 -4.86
CA TRP A 313 -0.25 -25.74 -3.77
C TRP A 313 -0.81 -25.15 -2.47
N THR A 314 -1.50 -24.01 -2.53
CA THR A 314 -2.09 -23.38 -1.34
C THR A 314 -3.20 -24.27 -0.76
N THR A 315 -3.98 -24.93 -1.61
CA THR A 315 -4.98 -25.92 -1.15
C THR A 315 -4.32 -27.07 -0.39
N LYS A 316 -3.19 -27.59 -0.89
CA LYS A 316 -2.41 -28.63 -0.18
C LYS A 316 -1.86 -28.11 1.14
N LEU A 317 -1.35 -26.87 1.16
CA LEU A 317 -0.87 -26.24 2.39
C LEU A 317 -1.98 -26.16 3.44
N PHE A 318 -3.17 -25.67 3.07
CA PHE A 318 -4.29 -25.55 4.00
C PHE A 318 -4.81 -26.91 4.51
N ALA A 319 -4.73 -27.96 3.68
CA ALA A 319 -5.10 -29.32 4.05
C ALA A 319 -4.04 -30.03 4.90
N SER A 320 -2.81 -29.53 4.94
CA SER A 320 -1.67 -30.22 5.57
C SER A 320 -1.68 -30.18 7.11
N GLY A 321 -2.43 -29.27 7.72
CA GLY A 321 -2.43 -29.01 9.15
C GLY A 321 -1.34 -28.03 9.62
N ALA A 322 -0.47 -27.53 8.73
CA ALA A 322 0.56 -26.55 9.07
C ALA A 322 0.03 -25.11 9.23
N VAL A 323 -1.15 -24.82 8.70
CA VAL A 323 -1.80 -23.52 8.79
C VAL A 323 -2.60 -23.42 10.08
N HIS A 324 -2.44 -22.30 10.81
CA HIS A 324 -3.21 -22.08 12.05
C HIS A 324 -4.72 -22.10 11.78
N PRO A 325 -5.55 -22.74 12.63
CA PRO A 325 -7.00 -22.87 12.43
C PRO A 325 -7.73 -21.53 12.22
N ASP A 326 -7.33 -20.48 12.92
CA ASP A 326 -7.96 -19.16 12.79
C ASP A 326 -7.65 -18.49 11.44
N GLU A 327 -6.49 -18.80 10.80
CA GLU A 327 -6.20 -18.37 9.44
C GLU A 327 -7.15 -19.04 8.43
N ILE A 328 -7.43 -20.34 8.66
CA ILE A 328 -8.40 -21.09 7.86
C ILE A 328 -9.81 -20.50 8.04
N ALA A 329 -10.16 -20.11 9.25
CA ALA A 329 -11.44 -19.49 9.58
C ALA A 329 -11.53 -18.01 9.16
N LYS A 330 -10.42 -17.37 8.75
CA LYS A 330 -10.30 -15.91 8.53
C LYS A 330 -10.70 -15.08 9.77
N THR A 331 -10.25 -15.52 10.93
CA THR A 331 -10.54 -14.87 12.21
C THR A 331 -9.27 -14.47 12.92
N GLY A 332 -9.33 -13.36 13.65
CA GLY A 332 -8.27 -12.93 14.54
C GLY A 332 -7.12 -12.16 13.84
N ASP A 333 -6.03 -12.03 14.57
CA ASP A 333 -4.89 -11.19 14.24
C ASP A 333 -3.67 -12.03 13.85
N SER A 334 -3.45 -12.22 12.55
CA SER A 334 -2.31 -12.96 11.99
C SER A 334 -0.97 -12.33 12.39
N LYS A 335 -0.89 -10.97 12.40
CA LYS A 335 0.32 -10.25 12.81
C LYS A 335 0.65 -10.53 14.28
N GLY A 336 -0.32 -10.40 15.17
CA GLY A 336 -0.13 -10.67 16.59
C GLY A 336 0.25 -12.13 16.87
N ARG A 337 -0.33 -13.10 16.17
CA ARG A 337 0.05 -14.51 16.26
C ARG A 337 1.51 -14.75 15.81
N PHE A 338 1.95 -14.16 14.73
CA PHE A 338 3.34 -14.26 14.29
C PHE A 338 4.28 -13.60 15.29
N GLN A 339 3.98 -12.42 15.77
CA GLN A 339 4.75 -11.73 16.80
C GLN A 339 4.79 -12.51 18.12
N GLY A 340 3.68 -13.13 18.51
CA GLY A 340 3.57 -13.98 19.69
C GLY A 340 4.15 -15.39 19.56
N GLY A 341 4.64 -15.78 18.38
CA GLY A 341 5.27 -17.09 18.13
C GLY A 341 4.27 -18.24 17.95
N GLN A 342 2.99 -17.96 17.75
CA GLN A 342 2.00 -18.97 17.37
C GLN A 342 2.09 -19.33 15.88
N LEU A 343 2.60 -18.43 15.05
CA LEU A 343 3.01 -18.68 13.67
C LEU A 343 4.52 -18.50 13.56
N LEU A 344 5.18 -19.43 12.89
CA LEU A 344 6.64 -19.39 12.75
C LEU A 344 7.08 -18.86 11.39
N VAL A 345 6.22 -18.98 10.37
CA VAL A 345 6.39 -18.39 9.03
C VAL A 345 5.15 -17.58 8.67
N ALA A 346 5.33 -16.35 8.19
CA ALA A 346 4.23 -15.49 7.75
C ALA A 346 4.65 -14.54 6.63
N ASN A 347 3.71 -14.23 5.75
CA ASN A 347 3.88 -13.17 4.77
C ASN A 347 3.50 -11.83 5.39
N GLN A 348 4.39 -10.84 5.31
CA GLN A 348 4.17 -9.51 5.87
C GLN A 348 4.84 -8.43 5.02
N GLY A 349 4.32 -7.20 5.09
CA GLY A 349 4.99 -6.03 4.50
C GLY A 349 6.24 -5.61 5.29
N TRP A 350 7.17 -4.93 4.63
CA TRP A 350 8.42 -4.42 5.24
C TRP A 350 8.20 -3.55 6.48
N GLY A 351 7.17 -2.71 6.46
CA GLY A 351 6.84 -1.85 7.60
C GLY A 351 6.58 -2.63 8.88
N ALA A 352 5.93 -3.79 8.77
CA ALA A 352 5.60 -4.64 9.91
C ALA A 352 6.84 -5.18 10.63
N TRP A 353 7.96 -5.39 9.93
CA TRP A 353 9.22 -5.82 10.55
C TRP A 353 9.79 -4.74 11.47
N GLY A 354 9.96 -3.51 10.96
CA GLY A 354 10.45 -2.40 11.79
C GLY A 354 9.52 -2.09 12.97
N GLU A 355 8.21 -2.17 12.77
CA GLU A 355 7.20 -2.01 13.82
C GLU A 355 7.35 -3.10 14.90
N ALA A 356 7.46 -4.37 14.50
CA ALA A 356 7.65 -5.47 15.45
C ALA A 356 8.91 -5.30 16.30
N LEU A 357 10.04 -4.88 15.70
CA LEU A 357 11.27 -4.60 16.44
C LEU A 357 11.08 -3.44 17.42
N SER A 358 10.40 -2.38 17.01
CA SER A 358 10.10 -1.21 17.87
C SER A 358 9.25 -1.58 19.08
N ASP A 359 8.24 -2.42 18.88
CA ASP A 359 7.25 -2.78 19.90
C ASP A 359 7.79 -3.86 20.86
N LEU A 360 8.53 -4.83 20.34
CA LEU A 360 8.82 -6.07 21.07
C LEU A 360 10.22 -6.11 21.70
N LEU A 361 11.23 -5.47 21.13
CA LEU A 361 12.60 -5.58 21.67
C LEU A 361 12.77 -5.12 23.11
N LYS A 362 11.87 -4.27 23.62
CA LYS A 362 11.87 -3.85 25.04
C LYS A 362 11.43 -4.97 25.97
N SER A 363 10.49 -5.80 25.56
CA SER A 363 9.91 -6.89 26.35
C SER A 363 10.52 -8.26 26.01
N ASP A 364 10.96 -8.45 24.78
CA ASP A 364 11.66 -9.63 24.25
C ASP A 364 12.94 -9.19 23.50
N PRO A 365 14.06 -8.99 24.21
CA PRO A 365 15.32 -8.58 23.58
C PRO A 365 15.88 -9.58 22.58
N GLU A 366 15.42 -10.84 22.61
CA GLU A 366 15.82 -11.88 21.67
C GLU A 366 14.92 -11.93 20.42
N TYR A 367 13.85 -11.14 20.38
CA TYR A 367 12.95 -11.13 19.22
C TYR A 367 13.72 -10.90 17.92
N SER A 368 13.57 -11.82 16.98
CA SER A 368 14.18 -11.73 15.68
C SER A 368 13.34 -12.41 14.62
N GLN A 369 13.15 -11.72 13.51
CA GLN A 369 12.59 -12.27 12.28
C GLN A 369 13.50 -11.92 11.10
N LEU A 370 13.55 -12.78 10.11
CA LEU A 370 14.26 -12.53 8.86
C LEU A 370 13.39 -12.97 7.68
N PRO A 371 13.55 -12.35 6.50
CA PRO A 371 12.90 -12.82 5.29
C PRO A 371 13.57 -14.12 4.82
N LEU A 372 12.77 -15.06 4.31
CA LEU A 372 13.28 -16.18 3.53
C LEU A 372 13.90 -15.65 2.22
N PRO A 373 14.95 -16.28 1.69
CA PRO A 373 15.47 -15.98 0.37
C PRO A 373 14.37 -16.08 -0.70
N ILE A 374 14.57 -15.41 -1.83
CA ILE A 374 13.66 -15.54 -2.97
C ILE A 374 13.94 -16.86 -3.69
N PHE A 375 12.89 -17.62 -3.97
CA PHE A 375 12.97 -18.93 -4.62
C PHE A 375 11.85 -19.12 -5.64
N SER A 376 12.07 -20.01 -6.62
CA SER A 376 11.02 -20.50 -7.53
C SER A 376 10.28 -21.67 -6.90
N ALA A 377 9.03 -21.89 -7.30
CA ALA A 377 8.29 -23.08 -6.91
C ALA A 377 8.99 -24.40 -7.31
N VAL A 378 9.76 -24.36 -8.40
CA VAL A 378 10.50 -25.52 -8.91
C VAL A 378 11.98 -25.37 -8.57
N LYS A 379 12.54 -26.39 -7.92
CA LYS A 379 13.94 -26.39 -7.49
C LYS A 379 14.89 -26.26 -8.68
N GLY A 380 15.80 -25.29 -8.58
CA GLY A 380 16.81 -25.02 -9.60
C GLY A 380 16.35 -24.11 -10.74
N GLU A 381 15.08 -23.75 -10.80
CA GLU A 381 14.61 -22.72 -11.71
C GLU A 381 14.91 -21.32 -11.17
N LYS A 382 15.17 -20.39 -12.10
CA LYS A 382 15.38 -18.99 -11.74
C LYS A 382 14.07 -18.37 -11.26
N PRO A 383 14.04 -17.75 -10.07
CA PRO A 383 12.86 -17.00 -9.62
C PRO A 383 12.48 -15.85 -10.57
N VAL A 384 11.20 -15.52 -10.58
CA VAL A 384 10.66 -14.32 -11.23
C VAL A 384 9.96 -13.50 -10.16
N LEU A 385 10.38 -12.26 -9.99
CA LEU A 385 9.77 -11.34 -9.05
C LEU A 385 9.21 -10.14 -9.81
N PHE A 386 7.89 -10.00 -9.80
CA PHE A 386 7.27 -8.82 -10.40
C PHE A 386 7.56 -7.58 -9.56
N LYS A 387 7.96 -6.51 -10.24
CA LYS A 387 8.17 -5.22 -9.59
C LYS A 387 6.89 -4.76 -8.90
N GLY A 388 7.00 -4.36 -7.64
CA GLY A 388 5.94 -3.68 -6.92
C GLY A 388 5.62 -2.30 -7.51
N ALA A 389 4.50 -1.72 -7.14
CA ALA A 389 4.16 -0.37 -7.53
C ALA A 389 5.27 0.62 -7.10
N PRO A 390 5.72 1.54 -7.96
CA PRO A 390 6.78 2.48 -7.62
C PRO A 390 6.35 3.59 -6.66
N ALA A 391 5.05 3.71 -6.40
CA ALA A 391 4.44 4.50 -5.34
C ALA A 391 3.16 3.82 -4.87
N SER A 392 2.91 3.79 -3.57
CA SER A 392 1.76 3.11 -2.97
C SER A 392 0.69 4.07 -2.45
N ILE A 393 1.10 5.29 -2.10
CA ILE A 393 0.23 6.36 -1.60
C ILE A 393 0.49 7.59 -2.46
N PHE A 394 -0.58 8.31 -2.73
CA PHE A 394 -0.55 9.56 -3.47
C PHE A 394 -1.27 10.63 -2.67
N SER A 395 -0.90 11.88 -2.89
CA SER A 395 -1.71 12.99 -2.44
C SER A 395 -2.01 13.96 -3.56
N PHE A 396 -3.12 14.65 -3.47
CA PHE A 396 -3.66 15.51 -4.52
C PHE A 396 -3.98 16.87 -3.94
N LEU A 397 -3.58 17.93 -4.66
CA LEU A 397 -3.93 19.30 -4.30
C LEU A 397 -5.29 19.66 -4.86
N LYS A 398 -6.17 20.21 -4.06
CA LYS A 398 -7.47 20.71 -4.50
C LYS A 398 -7.27 21.81 -5.54
N LYS A 399 -8.05 21.76 -6.62
CA LYS A 399 -8.03 22.77 -7.67
C LYS A 399 -8.28 24.18 -7.11
N ASN A 400 -7.45 25.13 -7.51
CA ASN A 400 -7.52 26.49 -7.03
C ASN A 400 -7.19 27.48 -8.16
N ASP A 401 -7.97 28.54 -8.30
CA ASP A 401 -7.73 29.58 -9.30
C ASP A 401 -6.50 30.42 -8.94
N ASP A 402 -6.21 30.57 -7.65
CA ASP A 402 -4.98 31.18 -7.17
C ASP A 402 -3.80 30.21 -7.29
N LYS A 403 -3.05 30.37 -8.37
CA LYS A 403 -1.87 29.53 -8.64
C LYS A 403 -0.69 29.81 -7.70
N ALA A 404 -0.69 30.92 -6.98
CA ALA A 404 0.30 31.18 -5.94
C ALA A 404 0.10 30.22 -4.76
N LYS A 405 -1.16 29.93 -4.40
CA LYS A 405 -1.49 28.95 -3.38
C LYS A 405 -1.03 27.53 -3.75
N ILE A 406 -1.19 27.14 -5.03
CA ILE A 406 -0.67 25.84 -5.53
C ILE A 406 0.86 25.80 -5.44
N LYS A 407 1.55 26.85 -5.89
CA LYS A 407 3.03 26.92 -5.80
C LYS A 407 3.52 26.88 -4.35
N GLU A 408 2.81 27.53 -3.43
CA GLU A 408 3.13 27.44 -2.01
C GLU A 408 3.01 26.00 -1.50
N MET A 409 1.89 25.29 -1.76
CA MET A 409 1.73 23.91 -1.37
C MET A 409 2.81 22.98 -1.97
N LEU A 410 3.22 23.22 -3.23
CA LEU A 410 4.35 22.49 -3.83
C LEU A 410 5.69 22.80 -3.15
N ALA A 411 5.89 24.03 -2.69
CA ALA A 411 7.06 24.39 -1.91
C ALA A 411 7.07 23.75 -0.52
N LEU A 412 5.89 23.60 0.13
CA LEU A 412 5.74 22.83 1.36
C LEU A 412 6.03 21.34 1.10
N ALA A 413 5.50 20.78 0.01
CA ALA A 413 5.78 19.41 -0.42
C ALA A 413 7.28 19.18 -0.65
N ASN A 414 7.98 20.15 -1.22
CA ASN A 414 9.43 20.10 -1.41
C ASN A 414 10.21 20.02 -0.08
N VAL A 415 9.73 20.66 0.99
CA VAL A 415 10.33 20.52 2.33
C VAL A 415 10.07 19.12 2.89
N ILE A 416 8.84 18.62 2.74
CA ILE A 416 8.44 17.30 3.26
C ILE A 416 9.20 16.17 2.55
N ALA A 417 9.43 16.30 1.24
CA ALA A 417 10.16 15.31 0.42
C ALA A 417 11.69 15.39 0.54
N ALA A 418 12.20 16.03 1.58
CA ALA A 418 13.64 16.16 1.79
C ALA A 418 14.29 14.78 1.97
N PRO A 419 15.43 14.49 1.28
CA PRO A 419 16.06 13.18 1.33
C PRO A 419 16.89 12.97 2.61
N PHE A 420 17.25 11.71 2.86
CA PHE A 420 18.14 11.32 3.97
C PHE A 420 19.42 12.15 3.99
N GLY A 421 19.88 12.50 5.18
CA GLY A 421 21.06 13.37 5.42
C GLY A 421 20.69 14.85 5.56
N THR A 422 19.42 15.20 5.50
CA THR A 422 18.95 16.58 5.70
C THR A 422 18.30 16.77 7.06
N THR A 423 18.29 18.03 7.54
CA THR A 423 17.61 18.39 8.81
C THR A 423 16.10 18.24 8.72
N GLU A 424 15.53 18.44 7.54
CA GLU A 424 14.12 18.29 7.27
C GLU A 424 13.71 16.82 7.34
N TYR A 425 14.47 15.92 6.71
CA TYR A 425 14.26 14.48 6.80
C TYR A 425 14.30 14.00 8.26
N ASP A 426 15.36 14.41 9.01
CA ASP A 426 15.53 13.99 10.41
C ASP A 426 14.33 14.42 11.26
N LEU A 427 13.88 15.67 11.10
CA LEU A 427 12.71 16.18 11.82
C LEU A 427 11.43 15.40 11.44
N ILE A 428 11.22 15.10 10.16
CA ILE A 428 9.99 14.41 9.69
C ILE A 428 9.99 12.95 10.14
N GLN A 429 11.14 12.27 10.12
CA GLN A 429 11.23 10.86 10.45
C GLN A 429 11.43 10.58 11.95
N ASN A 430 12.18 11.42 12.65
CA ASN A 430 12.55 11.19 14.05
C ASN A 430 11.92 12.21 15.02
N GLY A 431 11.35 13.30 14.51
CA GLY A 431 10.80 14.38 15.33
C GLY A 431 11.89 15.30 15.90
N VAL A 432 11.61 15.90 17.03
CA VAL A 432 12.47 16.92 17.67
C VAL A 432 13.43 16.24 18.64
N GLU A 433 14.74 16.45 18.46
CA GLU A 433 15.78 15.98 19.38
C GLU A 433 15.54 16.55 20.80
N GLY A 434 15.70 15.71 21.81
CA GLY A 434 15.42 16.02 23.22
C GLY A 434 13.93 15.97 23.60
N VAL A 435 13.03 15.85 22.62
CA VAL A 435 11.57 15.74 22.84
C VAL A 435 11.08 14.36 22.39
N HIS A 436 11.24 14.03 21.11
CA HIS A 436 10.75 12.77 20.51
C HIS A 436 11.83 11.70 20.47
N PHE A 437 13.09 12.08 20.42
CA PHE A 437 14.23 11.17 20.53
C PHE A 437 15.40 11.81 21.26
N THR A 438 16.29 10.96 21.75
CA THR A 438 17.62 11.33 22.23
C THR A 438 18.67 10.64 21.37
N LYS A 439 19.87 11.19 21.29
CA LYS A 439 20.97 10.55 20.57
C LYS A 439 21.69 9.56 21.49
N GLY A 440 21.70 8.31 21.11
CA GLY A 440 22.55 7.26 21.67
C GLY A 440 23.94 7.25 21.05
N ASP A 441 24.66 6.14 21.22
CA ASP A 441 25.98 5.94 20.64
C ASP A 441 25.95 6.12 19.11
N LYS A 442 26.97 6.79 18.57
CA LYS A 442 27.10 7.10 17.13
C LYS A 442 25.92 7.87 16.53
N GLY A 443 25.18 8.62 17.37
CA GLY A 443 24.07 9.43 16.91
C GLY A 443 22.77 8.68 16.64
N VAL A 444 22.66 7.42 17.05
CA VAL A 444 21.45 6.59 16.86
C VAL A 444 20.27 7.24 17.57
N PRO A 445 19.15 7.52 16.87
CA PRO A 445 17.96 8.07 17.50
C PRO A 445 17.29 7.04 18.40
N ILE A 446 17.15 7.35 19.68
CA ILE A 446 16.46 6.55 20.69
C ILE A 446 15.10 7.23 20.96
N PRO A 447 13.98 6.63 20.54
CA PRO A 447 12.65 7.24 20.73
C PRO A 447 12.28 7.42 22.20
N THR A 448 11.70 8.56 22.54
CA THR A 448 11.09 8.80 23.86
C THR A 448 9.66 8.24 23.91
N PRO A 449 9.05 8.10 25.10
CA PRO A 449 7.64 7.73 25.21
C PRO A 449 6.68 8.75 24.54
N LEU A 450 7.10 10.00 24.36
CA LEU A 450 6.30 11.02 23.70
C LEU A 450 6.25 10.82 22.18
N ALA A 451 7.33 10.27 21.59
CA ALA A 451 7.34 9.96 20.16
C ALA A 451 6.16 9.05 19.76
N ALA A 452 5.87 8.01 20.54
CA ALA A 452 4.76 7.10 20.26
C ALA A 452 3.38 7.78 20.27
N LYS A 453 3.25 8.96 20.90
CA LYS A 453 2.01 9.71 21.01
C LYS A 453 1.87 10.82 19.96
N GLU A 454 2.97 11.45 19.59
CA GLU A 454 2.96 12.67 18.76
C GLU A 454 3.53 12.44 17.36
N LEU A 455 4.56 11.60 17.23
CA LEU A 455 5.25 11.35 15.96
C LEU A 455 4.50 10.29 15.17
N GLN A 456 3.78 10.73 14.15
CA GLN A 456 3.02 9.85 13.25
C GLN A 456 3.36 10.19 11.79
N PRO A 457 3.27 9.24 10.83
CA PRO A 457 3.72 9.41 9.44
C PRO A 457 2.77 10.29 8.59
N THR A 458 2.05 11.22 9.21
CA THR A 458 1.03 12.04 8.54
C THR A 458 1.58 12.92 7.43
N TYR A 459 2.78 13.50 7.60
CA TYR A 459 3.43 14.28 6.56
C TYR A 459 3.97 13.38 5.43
N VAL A 460 4.55 12.24 5.77
CA VAL A 460 5.09 11.26 4.81
C VAL A 460 4.00 10.75 3.87
N PHE A 461 2.76 10.62 4.35
CA PHE A 461 1.62 10.24 3.52
C PHE A 461 1.18 11.32 2.51
N LEU A 462 1.66 12.55 2.65
CA LEU A 462 1.40 13.60 1.66
C LEU A 462 2.39 13.55 0.50
N VAL A 463 3.64 13.34 0.81
CA VAL A 463 4.73 13.14 -0.14
C VAL A 463 5.95 12.67 0.64
N ASP A 464 6.78 11.84 0.04
CA ASP A 464 8.06 11.45 0.63
C ASP A 464 9.20 11.60 -0.39
N GLY A 465 10.41 11.72 0.13
CA GLY A 465 11.62 11.69 -0.65
C GLY A 465 11.95 10.28 -1.16
N PRO A 466 13.12 10.10 -1.81
CA PRO A 466 13.61 8.78 -2.13
C PRO A 466 13.71 7.90 -0.88
N THR A 467 13.33 6.63 -1.03
CA THR A 467 13.40 5.66 0.08
C THR A 467 14.83 5.55 0.63
N ALA A 468 14.95 5.43 1.96
CA ALA A 468 16.22 5.22 2.66
C ALA A 468 16.02 4.28 3.85
N ASN A 469 16.84 3.25 3.95
CA ASN A 469 16.86 2.38 5.11
C ASN A 469 18.00 2.79 6.06
N ALA A 470 17.66 3.56 7.08
CA ALA A 470 18.60 4.04 8.11
C ALA A 470 18.15 3.66 9.54
N LYS A 471 17.47 2.52 9.69
CA LYS A 471 16.93 2.03 10.98
C LYS A 471 18.05 1.39 11.83
N VAL A 472 19.09 2.18 12.11
CA VAL A 472 20.31 1.76 12.81
C VAL A 472 20.06 1.40 14.29
N GLN A 473 18.94 1.84 14.87
CA GLN A 473 18.51 1.46 16.20
C GLN A 473 18.20 -0.04 16.34
N PHE A 474 18.04 -0.75 15.22
CA PHE A 474 17.80 -2.19 15.19
C PHE A 474 19.04 -2.92 14.68
N PRO A 475 19.84 -3.56 15.54
CA PRO A 475 21.07 -4.23 15.12
C PRO A 475 20.85 -5.25 14.00
N GLY A 476 21.60 -5.13 12.90
CA GLY A 476 21.53 -6.03 11.76
C GLY A 476 20.37 -5.82 10.80
N PHE A 477 19.38 -5.00 11.14
CA PHE A 477 18.19 -4.77 10.30
C PHE A 477 18.56 -4.20 8.93
N VAL A 478 19.30 -3.08 8.89
CA VAL A 478 19.70 -2.42 7.64
C VAL A 478 20.40 -3.38 6.70
N LYS A 479 21.37 -4.15 7.23
CA LYS A 479 22.10 -5.14 6.44
C LYS A 479 21.18 -6.23 5.89
N ALA A 480 20.33 -6.81 6.72
CA ALA A 480 19.47 -7.92 6.32
C ALA A 480 18.44 -7.51 5.26
N GLU A 481 17.85 -6.31 5.37
CA GLU A 481 16.97 -5.76 4.35
C GLU A 481 17.73 -5.46 3.06
N SER A 482 18.91 -4.83 3.14
CA SER A 482 19.72 -4.51 1.97
C SER A 482 20.19 -5.76 1.23
N ASP A 483 20.61 -6.81 1.95
CA ASP A 483 21.00 -8.10 1.36
C ASP A 483 19.82 -8.75 0.60
N TYR A 484 18.63 -8.76 1.21
CA TYR A 484 17.43 -9.27 0.57
C TYR A 484 17.08 -8.48 -0.69
N LEU A 485 17.06 -7.16 -0.62
CA LEU A 485 16.73 -6.29 -1.75
C LEU A 485 17.74 -6.42 -2.89
N ALA A 486 19.03 -6.56 -2.57
CA ALA A 486 20.08 -6.79 -3.57
C ALA A 486 19.95 -8.18 -4.24
N ASP A 487 19.47 -9.19 -3.52
CA ASP A 487 19.15 -10.49 -4.11
C ASP A 487 17.88 -10.39 -4.98
N ALA A 488 16.82 -9.79 -4.48
CA ALA A 488 15.55 -9.58 -5.17
C ALA A 488 15.74 -8.85 -6.52
N ALA A 489 16.62 -7.86 -6.55
CA ALA A 489 16.92 -7.07 -7.75
C ALA A 489 17.40 -7.90 -8.96
N LYS A 490 17.93 -9.11 -8.72
CA LYS A 490 18.39 -10.04 -9.78
C LYS A 490 17.24 -10.72 -10.54
N TYR A 491 16.05 -10.73 -9.95
CA TYR A 491 14.89 -11.46 -10.41
C TYR A 491 13.74 -10.56 -10.87
N LEU A 492 13.91 -9.24 -10.76
CA LEU A 492 12.87 -8.26 -11.08
C LEU A 492 12.49 -8.27 -12.55
N VAL A 493 11.20 -8.33 -12.80
CA VAL A 493 10.58 -8.12 -14.11
C VAL A 493 9.43 -7.12 -14.00
N GLU A 494 9.17 -6.40 -15.06
CA GLU A 494 8.03 -5.49 -15.14
C GLU A 494 6.81 -6.22 -15.68
N GLU A 495 5.65 -5.97 -15.08
CA GLU A 495 4.37 -6.37 -15.66
C GLU A 495 4.03 -5.56 -16.91
N VAL A 496 3.13 -6.08 -17.73
CA VAL A 496 2.74 -5.48 -19.03
C VAL A 496 2.34 -4.02 -18.91
N PHE A 497 1.66 -3.65 -17.83
CA PHE A 497 1.18 -2.29 -17.57
C PHE A 497 1.86 -1.64 -16.35
N TYR A 498 3.09 -2.05 -16.06
CA TYR A 498 3.85 -1.53 -14.92
C TYR A 498 3.93 0.00 -14.91
N GLY A 499 3.60 0.59 -13.76
CA GLY A 499 3.63 2.03 -13.52
C GLY A 499 2.52 2.83 -14.24
N MET A 500 1.54 2.16 -14.86
CA MET A 500 0.41 2.83 -15.51
C MET A 500 -0.83 2.85 -14.59
N GLN A 501 -1.47 4.01 -14.49
CA GLN A 501 -2.78 4.15 -13.85
C GLN A 501 -3.86 4.02 -14.94
N ILE A 502 -4.51 2.86 -15.00
CA ILE A 502 -5.52 2.55 -16.01
C ILE A 502 -6.90 2.54 -15.35
N SER A 503 -7.76 3.46 -15.75
CA SER A 503 -9.17 3.49 -15.31
C SER A 503 -10.00 2.53 -16.16
N GLU A 504 -10.41 1.41 -15.58
CA GLU A 504 -11.30 0.45 -16.23
C GLU A 504 -12.71 1.03 -16.44
N PRO A 505 -13.41 0.64 -17.49
CA PRO A 505 -14.83 1.01 -17.66
C PRO A 505 -15.64 0.58 -16.42
N PRO A 506 -16.44 1.47 -15.80
CA PRO A 506 -17.12 1.20 -14.52
C PRO A 506 -17.96 -0.08 -14.52
N ARG A 507 -18.60 -0.42 -15.64
CA ARG A 507 -19.39 -1.65 -15.78
C ARG A 507 -18.59 -2.94 -15.74
N LEU A 508 -17.26 -2.87 -15.94
CA LEU A 508 -16.34 -4.02 -15.94
C LEU A 508 -15.58 -4.14 -14.60
N ALA A 509 -15.64 -3.14 -13.73
CA ALA A 509 -14.89 -3.09 -12.48
C ALA A 509 -15.24 -4.23 -11.50
N SER A 510 -16.47 -4.76 -11.56
CA SER A 510 -16.92 -5.85 -10.69
C SER A 510 -16.48 -7.25 -11.14
N LEU A 511 -15.87 -7.39 -12.32
CA LEU A 511 -15.50 -8.70 -12.88
C LEU A 511 -14.42 -9.45 -12.09
N LYS A 512 -13.68 -8.76 -11.22
CA LYS A 512 -12.61 -9.35 -10.38
C LYS A 512 -13.16 -9.99 -9.10
N GLN A 513 -14.22 -9.43 -8.52
CA GLN A 513 -14.73 -9.85 -7.22
C GLN A 513 -15.06 -11.36 -7.12
N PRO A 514 -15.74 -11.99 -8.11
CA PRO A 514 -16.04 -13.41 -8.04
C PRO A 514 -14.79 -14.30 -7.93
N PHE A 515 -13.66 -13.89 -8.50
CA PHE A 515 -12.42 -14.65 -8.40
C PHE A 515 -11.78 -14.52 -7.01
N THR A 516 -11.79 -13.33 -6.41
CA THR A 516 -11.30 -13.14 -5.03
C THR A 516 -12.08 -14.00 -4.03
N ASP A 517 -13.39 -14.08 -4.19
CA ASP A 517 -14.23 -14.93 -3.35
C ASP A 517 -13.92 -16.42 -3.60
N LEU A 518 -13.79 -16.81 -4.86
CA LEU A 518 -13.51 -18.18 -5.27
C LEU A 518 -12.12 -18.66 -4.84
N GLU A 519 -11.08 -17.82 -4.90
CA GLU A 519 -9.75 -18.13 -4.36
C GLU A 519 -9.86 -18.61 -2.90
N GLY A 520 -10.54 -17.83 -2.07
CA GLY A 520 -10.75 -18.18 -0.66
C GLY A 520 -11.50 -19.48 -0.44
N GLU A 521 -12.42 -19.86 -1.33
CA GLU A 521 -13.17 -21.11 -1.25
C GLU A 521 -12.35 -22.31 -1.74
N ILE A 522 -11.54 -22.13 -2.81
CA ILE A 522 -10.69 -23.19 -3.37
C ILE A 522 -9.58 -23.55 -2.36
N VAL A 523 -8.81 -22.57 -1.89
CA VAL A 523 -7.68 -22.84 -0.98
C VAL A 523 -8.11 -23.50 0.33
N ARG A 524 -9.38 -23.32 0.74
CA ARG A 524 -9.97 -23.97 1.93
C ARG A 524 -10.68 -25.30 1.62
N GLY A 525 -10.57 -25.79 0.39
CA GLY A 525 -11.15 -27.06 -0.03
C GLY A 525 -12.68 -27.08 -0.15
N ARG A 526 -13.34 -25.92 -0.10
CA ARG A 526 -14.81 -25.81 -0.26
C ARG A 526 -15.25 -25.77 -1.72
N LYS A 527 -14.33 -25.39 -2.61
CA LYS A 527 -14.44 -25.40 -4.06
C LYS A 527 -13.22 -26.06 -4.67
N SER A 528 -13.22 -26.28 -5.97
CA SER A 528 -12.17 -26.97 -6.70
C SER A 528 -11.68 -26.17 -7.92
N LEU A 529 -10.60 -26.60 -8.54
CA LEU A 529 -10.11 -26.00 -9.79
C LEU A 529 -11.11 -26.13 -10.96
N LYS A 530 -12.08 -27.08 -10.90
CA LYS A 530 -13.19 -27.12 -11.87
C LYS A 530 -14.14 -25.94 -11.73
N ASP A 531 -14.31 -25.42 -10.49
CA ASP A 531 -15.10 -24.22 -10.24
C ASP A 531 -14.39 -22.99 -10.82
N LEU A 532 -13.05 -22.98 -10.81
CA LEU A 532 -12.26 -21.94 -11.49
C LEU A 532 -12.50 -21.96 -13.00
N ASP A 533 -12.51 -23.14 -13.64
CA ASP A 533 -12.77 -23.28 -15.07
C ASP A 533 -14.15 -22.73 -15.45
N ALA A 534 -15.16 -23.03 -14.62
CA ALA A 534 -16.52 -22.50 -14.80
C ALA A 534 -16.59 -20.97 -14.62
N ALA A 535 -15.86 -20.44 -13.62
CA ALA A 535 -15.79 -19.00 -13.38
C ALA A 535 -15.10 -18.25 -14.53
N VAL A 536 -14.01 -18.78 -15.07
CA VAL A 536 -13.31 -18.24 -16.25
C VAL A 536 -14.22 -18.25 -17.48
N ALA A 537 -14.95 -19.34 -17.73
CA ALA A 537 -15.90 -19.41 -18.84
C ALA A 537 -17.01 -18.35 -18.70
N THR A 538 -17.54 -18.18 -17.49
CA THR A 538 -18.55 -17.14 -17.18
C THR A 538 -17.97 -15.73 -17.35
N TRP A 539 -16.76 -15.48 -16.85
CA TRP A 539 -16.07 -14.20 -16.96
C TRP A 539 -15.91 -13.78 -18.43
N LYS A 540 -15.48 -14.70 -19.30
CA LYS A 540 -15.33 -14.43 -20.74
C LYS A 540 -16.63 -13.87 -21.36
N THR A 541 -17.76 -14.47 -21.05
CA THR A 541 -19.06 -14.09 -21.61
C THR A 541 -19.71 -12.88 -20.94
N SER A 542 -19.32 -12.60 -19.69
CA SER A 542 -19.91 -11.51 -18.87
C SER A 542 -19.14 -10.18 -18.99
N GLY A 543 -18.22 -10.04 -19.94
CA GLY A 543 -17.46 -8.82 -20.18
C GLY A 543 -15.96 -8.97 -20.08
N GLY A 544 -15.44 -10.14 -19.73
CA GLY A 544 -14.01 -10.40 -19.62
C GLY A 544 -13.25 -10.23 -20.93
N GLU A 545 -13.84 -10.69 -22.06
CA GLU A 545 -13.24 -10.47 -23.38
C GLU A 545 -13.28 -8.99 -23.79
N GLU A 546 -14.29 -8.26 -23.34
CA GLU A 546 -14.33 -6.82 -23.55
C GLU A 546 -13.26 -6.10 -22.72
N LEU A 547 -13.05 -6.52 -21.47
CA LEU A 547 -11.98 -6.01 -20.62
C LEU A 547 -10.60 -6.33 -21.23
N ARG A 548 -10.41 -7.55 -21.73
CA ARG A 548 -9.18 -7.94 -22.44
C ARG A 548 -8.93 -7.04 -23.65
N LYS A 549 -9.96 -6.82 -24.48
CA LYS A 549 -9.86 -5.94 -25.63
C LYS A 549 -9.50 -4.51 -25.21
N PHE A 550 -10.12 -3.99 -24.17
CA PHE A 550 -9.81 -2.65 -23.63
C PHE A 550 -8.32 -2.52 -23.29
N TYR A 551 -7.75 -3.50 -22.58
CA TYR A 551 -6.33 -3.50 -22.25
C TYR A 551 -5.44 -3.75 -23.47
N GLN A 552 -5.85 -4.61 -24.42
CA GLN A 552 -5.10 -4.84 -25.65
C GLN A 552 -5.04 -3.57 -26.51
N ASP A 553 -6.14 -2.82 -26.62
CA ASP A 553 -6.18 -1.55 -27.35
C ASP A 553 -5.25 -0.49 -26.73
N ILE A 554 -5.00 -0.54 -25.41
CA ILE A 554 -4.01 0.32 -24.74
C ILE A 554 -2.59 -0.14 -25.08
N LEU A 555 -2.36 -1.45 -25.07
CA LEU A 555 -1.05 -2.04 -25.38
C LEU A 555 -0.65 -1.79 -26.85
N ASP A 556 -1.58 -1.97 -27.78
CA ASP A 556 -1.35 -1.79 -29.23
C ASP A 556 -1.10 -0.32 -29.62
N LYS A 557 -1.36 0.64 -28.72
CA LYS A 557 -1.06 2.08 -28.89
C LYS A 557 0.23 2.52 -28.25
N LYS A 558 0.91 1.64 -27.50
CA LYS A 558 2.24 1.86 -26.94
C LYS A 558 3.31 1.72 -28.04
#